data_bd1545466f9b0169fab440842f655308
#
_entry.id   bd1545466f9b0169fab440842f655308
#
_cell.length_a   1.000
_cell.length_b   1.000
_cell.length_c   1.000
_cell.angle_alpha   90.00
_cell.angle_beta   90.00
_cell.angle_gamma   90.00
#
_symmetry.space_group_name_H-M   'P 1'
#
loop_
_entity.id
_entity.type
_entity.pdbx_description
1 polymer ?
#
loop_
_entity_poly.entity_id
_entity_poly.type
_entity_poly.pdbx_seq_one_letter_code
_entity_poly.pdbx_strand_id
1 'polypeptide(L)'
;HSLIRQTIKEHKRIIFNGNGYDDAWIKEATEVRGLLNLRTTPDAMPYLLHEKNVKMLTSLKVMSEAEIRSRYEITLDNYRKIVNIEAETMVDMARRQILPAVEKFSSKLAQDIAVKKSIAPVVSGIYETTLVTRLSDLVEDIDAAVEDLAAALATFHKIDDVTESANMVRDVLLPKMAALRAPCPPWRSSPLSWRRISP
;
A
#
# COMPACT_ATOMS: atom_id res chain seq x y z
N HIS A 1 -6.29 6.28 45.12
CA HIS A 1 -6.85 4.96 44.75
C HIS A 1 -8.36 5.03 44.43
N SER A 2 -9.19 5.81 45.15
CA SER A 2 -10.63 5.93 44.92
C SER A 2 -10.95 6.54 43.56
N LEU A 3 -10.27 7.62 43.15
CA LEU A 3 -10.42 8.27 41.84
C LEU A 3 -10.11 7.30 40.69
N ILE A 4 -8.99 6.57 40.76
CA ILE A 4 -8.60 5.59 39.76
C ILE A 4 -9.68 4.51 39.60
N ARG A 5 -10.18 4.00 40.75
CA ARG A 5 -11.24 2.97 40.75
C ARG A 5 -12.53 3.48 40.11
N GLN A 6 -12.90 4.73 40.38
CA GLN A 6 -14.07 5.36 39.81
C GLN A 6 -13.92 5.52 38.31
N THR A 7 -12.80 6.11 37.82
CA THR A 7 -12.51 6.30 36.43
C THR A 7 -12.50 4.98 35.64
N ILE A 8 -11.89 3.92 36.21
CA ILE A 8 -11.92 2.59 35.58
C ILE A 8 -13.35 2.05 35.46
N LYS A 9 -14.19 2.22 36.50
CA LYS A 9 -15.59 1.77 36.44
C LYS A 9 -16.39 2.50 35.37
N GLU A 10 -16.24 3.80 35.25
CA GLU A 10 -16.96 4.65 34.32
C GLU A 10 -16.54 4.39 32.86
N HIS A 11 -15.25 4.12 32.63
CA HIS A 11 -14.66 4.01 31.31
C HIS A 11 -14.18 2.60 30.94
N LYS A 12 -14.60 1.57 31.67
CA LYS A 12 -14.15 0.18 31.48
C LYS A 12 -14.32 -0.31 30.02
N ARG A 13 -15.31 0.20 29.30
CA ARG A 13 -15.57 -0.17 27.89
C ARG A 13 -14.44 0.16 26.93
N ILE A 14 -13.56 1.12 27.26
CA ILE A 14 -12.41 1.50 26.41
C ILE A 14 -11.15 0.69 26.74
N ILE A 15 -11.16 -0.07 27.83
CA ILE A 15 -10.02 -0.89 28.25
C ILE A 15 -10.12 -2.23 27.54
N PHE A 16 -9.07 -2.56 26.81
CA PHE A 16 -8.93 -3.84 26.12
C PHE A 16 -7.60 -4.51 26.49
N ASN A 17 -7.68 -5.77 26.91
CA ASN A 17 -6.53 -6.61 27.23
C ASN A 17 -6.56 -7.82 26.28
N GLY A 18 -5.88 -7.72 25.15
CA GLY A 18 -5.85 -8.77 24.14
C GLY A 18 -4.99 -8.38 22.95
N ASN A 19 -5.06 -9.17 21.89
CA ASN A 19 -4.37 -8.89 20.63
C ASN A 19 -5.18 -7.88 19.79
N GLY A 20 -4.71 -6.61 19.75
CA GLY A 20 -5.33 -5.55 18.96
C GLY A 20 -5.21 -5.71 17.43
N TYR A 21 -4.45 -6.71 16.96
CA TYR A 21 -4.29 -7.02 15.53
C TYR A 21 -5.17 -8.17 15.05
N ASP A 22 -5.96 -8.75 15.95
CA ASP A 22 -6.87 -9.86 15.64
C ASP A 22 -8.17 -9.35 15.00
N ASP A 23 -8.64 -10.04 13.96
CA ASP A 23 -9.92 -9.73 13.31
C ASP A 23 -11.11 -9.85 14.29
N ALA A 24 -11.02 -10.74 15.28
CA ALA A 24 -12.00 -10.85 16.35
C ALA A 24 -12.11 -9.55 17.17
N TRP A 25 -11.00 -8.86 17.43
CA TRP A 25 -11.02 -7.55 18.07
C TRP A 25 -11.68 -6.49 17.19
N ILE A 26 -11.35 -6.46 15.89
CA ILE A 26 -11.96 -5.50 14.97
C ILE A 26 -13.48 -5.63 14.99
N LYS A 27 -13.97 -6.87 14.93
CA LYS A 27 -15.41 -7.16 14.98
C LYS A 27 -16.04 -6.71 16.31
N GLU A 28 -15.42 -7.05 17.44
CA GLU A 28 -15.89 -6.61 18.76
C GLU A 28 -15.88 -5.08 18.87
N ALA A 29 -14.80 -4.42 18.43
CA ALA A 29 -14.65 -2.98 18.50
C ALA A 29 -15.73 -2.24 17.71
N THR A 30 -16.04 -2.70 16.51
CA THR A 30 -17.00 -2.03 15.62
C THR A 30 -18.44 -2.39 15.93
N GLU A 31 -18.75 -3.68 16.05
CA GLU A 31 -20.14 -4.18 16.17
C GLU A 31 -20.66 -4.09 17.62
N VAL A 32 -19.80 -4.35 18.62
CA VAL A 32 -20.21 -4.40 20.02
C VAL A 32 -19.94 -3.09 20.75
N ARG A 33 -18.75 -2.49 20.53
CA ARG A 33 -18.34 -1.28 21.23
C ARG A 33 -18.65 0.01 20.50
N GLY A 34 -19.08 -0.07 19.24
CA GLY A 34 -19.43 1.10 18.41
C GLY A 34 -18.24 2.00 18.09
N LEU A 35 -17.03 1.44 18.04
CA LEU A 35 -15.83 2.18 17.67
C LEU A 35 -15.72 2.26 16.14
N LEU A 36 -15.12 3.34 15.65
CA LEU A 36 -14.85 3.52 14.23
C LEU A 36 -13.65 2.67 13.81
N ASN A 37 -13.73 2.07 12.62
CA ASN A 37 -12.61 1.37 11.99
C ASN A 37 -12.21 2.11 10.71
N LEU A 38 -11.53 3.23 10.87
CA LEU A 38 -11.08 4.11 9.79
C LEU A 38 -9.64 3.73 9.43
N ARG A 39 -9.49 2.90 8.41
CA ARG A 39 -8.21 2.27 8.06
C ARG A 39 -7.25 3.15 7.28
N THR A 40 -7.76 4.22 6.65
CA THR A 40 -6.95 5.09 5.80
C THR A 40 -6.95 6.52 6.31
N THR A 41 -5.92 7.26 5.96
CA THR A 41 -5.83 8.67 6.32
C THR A 41 -7.01 9.49 5.78
N PRO A 42 -7.45 9.34 4.51
CA PRO A 42 -8.63 10.04 4.00
C PRO A 42 -9.93 9.71 4.75
N ASP A 43 -10.07 8.49 5.27
CA ASP A 43 -11.25 8.12 6.06
C ASP A 43 -11.22 8.71 7.47
N ALA A 44 -10.03 8.75 8.08
CA ALA A 44 -9.88 9.16 9.47
C ALA A 44 -9.88 10.68 9.65
N MET A 45 -9.23 11.41 8.74
CA MET A 45 -9.01 12.85 8.91
C MET A 45 -10.28 13.69 8.98
N PRO A 46 -11.38 13.41 8.25
CA PRO A 46 -12.64 14.18 8.41
C PRO A 46 -13.18 14.16 9.84
N TYR A 47 -12.92 13.09 10.60
CA TYR A 47 -13.35 13.00 12.00
C TYR A 47 -12.57 13.94 12.92
N LEU A 48 -11.37 14.38 12.54
CA LEU A 48 -10.66 15.43 13.27
C LEU A 48 -11.44 16.76 13.26
N LEU A 49 -12.12 17.06 12.15
CA LEU A 49 -12.95 18.24 11.99
C LEU A 49 -14.39 18.08 12.52
N HIS A 50 -14.75 16.90 13.05
CA HIS A 50 -16.06 16.68 13.62
C HIS A 50 -16.29 17.62 14.80
N GLU A 51 -17.46 18.26 14.89
CA GLU A 51 -17.80 19.27 15.89
C GLU A 51 -17.43 18.87 17.32
N LYS A 52 -17.72 17.62 17.71
CA LYS A 52 -17.37 17.06 19.01
C LYS A 52 -15.87 17.15 19.32
N ASN A 53 -15.03 16.83 18.33
CA ASN A 53 -13.57 16.81 18.49
C ASN A 53 -13.01 18.24 18.51
N VAL A 54 -13.49 19.11 17.61
CA VAL A 54 -13.11 20.52 17.59
C VAL A 54 -13.46 21.17 18.91
N LYS A 55 -14.70 21.00 19.40
CA LYS A 55 -15.16 21.55 20.67
C LYS A 55 -14.34 21.03 21.86
N MET A 56 -14.02 19.76 21.89
CA MET A 56 -13.18 19.18 22.93
C MET A 56 -11.78 19.80 22.93
N LEU A 57 -11.11 19.84 21.79
CA LEU A 57 -9.73 20.32 21.69
C LEU A 57 -9.62 21.82 21.99
N THR A 58 -10.59 22.61 21.54
CA THR A 58 -10.62 24.06 21.78
C THR A 58 -10.99 24.40 23.24
N SER A 59 -11.98 23.72 23.81
CA SER A 59 -12.40 23.96 25.21
C SER A 59 -11.31 23.60 26.23
N LEU A 60 -10.52 22.57 25.93
CA LEU A 60 -9.37 22.16 26.74
C LEU A 60 -8.10 22.97 26.43
N LYS A 61 -8.17 23.95 25.51
CA LYS A 61 -7.03 24.78 25.06
C LYS A 61 -5.84 23.96 24.58
N VAL A 62 -6.09 22.79 23.98
CA VAL A 62 -5.07 21.93 23.39
C VAL A 62 -4.66 22.48 22.01
N MET A 63 -5.66 22.87 21.21
CA MET A 63 -5.47 23.45 19.87
C MET A 63 -6.57 24.48 19.60
N SER A 64 -6.25 25.49 18.81
CA SER A 64 -7.23 26.39 18.19
C SER A 64 -7.90 25.71 16.98
N GLU A 65 -9.04 26.21 16.56
CA GLU A 65 -9.70 25.68 15.36
C GLU A 65 -8.83 25.82 14.10
N ALA A 66 -8.08 26.92 13.98
CA ALA A 66 -7.15 27.13 12.88
C ALA A 66 -6.04 26.07 12.84
N GLU A 67 -5.47 25.71 14.01
CA GLU A 67 -4.47 24.65 14.10
C GLU A 67 -5.03 23.26 13.75
N ILE A 68 -6.27 22.97 14.15
CA ILE A 68 -6.94 21.71 13.82
C ILE A 68 -7.14 21.60 12.29
N ARG A 69 -7.62 22.67 11.64
CA ARG A 69 -7.78 22.71 10.17
C ARG A 69 -6.44 22.58 9.45
N SER A 70 -5.42 23.31 9.90
CA SER A 70 -4.07 23.18 9.33
C SER A 70 -3.52 21.78 9.44
N ARG A 71 -3.70 21.09 10.58
CA ARG A 71 -3.27 19.71 10.74
C ARG A 71 -4.03 18.75 9.84
N TYR A 72 -5.32 18.96 9.63
CA TYR A 72 -6.11 18.19 8.68
C TYR A 72 -5.52 18.28 7.27
N GLU A 73 -5.30 19.48 6.77
CA GLU A 73 -4.76 19.72 5.43
C GLU A 73 -3.34 19.18 5.28
N ILE A 74 -2.45 19.46 6.22
CA ILE A 74 -1.06 18.99 6.19
C ILE A 74 -0.99 17.46 6.22
N THR A 75 -1.85 16.81 7.00
CA THR A 75 -1.82 15.34 7.10
C THR A 75 -2.26 14.68 5.79
N LEU A 76 -3.32 15.19 5.17
CA LEU A 76 -3.76 14.72 3.85
C LEU A 76 -2.74 15.02 2.75
N ASP A 77 -2.14 16.20 2.77
CA ASP A 77 -1.10 16.60 1.81
C ASP A 77 0.14 15.70 1.92
N ASN A 78 0.59 15.41 3.13
CA ASN A 78 1.68 14.47 3.36
C ASN A 78 1.35 13.06 2.88
N TYR A 79 0.13 12.57 3.18
CA TYR A 79 -0.32 11.25 2.74
C TYR A 79 -0.28 11.13 1.20
N ARG A 80 -0.89 12.08 0.49
CA ARG A 80 -0.92 12.06 -0.98
C ARG A 80 0.48 12.15 -1.60
N LYS A 81 1.36 12.97 -1.02
CA LYS A 81 2.75 13.15 -1.51
C LYS A 81 3.60 11.90 -1.32
N ILE A 82 3.52 11.27 -0.15
CA ILE A 82 4.27 10.05 0.14
C ILE A 82 3.86 8.92 -0.81
N VAL A 83 2.57 8.67 -0.96
CA VAL A 83 2.10 7.59 -1.84
C VAL A 83 2.38 7.91 -3.31
N ASN A 84 2.33 9.19 -3.73
CA ASN A 84 2.75 9.58 -5.07
C ASN A 84 4.21 9.20 -5.35
N ILE A 85 5.12 9.55 -4.42
CA ILE A 85 6.56 9.21 -4.56
C ILE A 85 6.74 7.69 -4.61
N GLU A 86 6.02 6.94 -3.78
CA GLU A 86 6.08 5.48 -3.78
C GLU A 86 5.59 4.90 -5.14
N ALA A 87 4.48 5.41 -5.68
CA ALA A 87 3.93 4.97 -6.94
C ALA A 87 4.85 5.30 -8.12
N GLU A 88 5.40 6.52 -8.19
CA GLU A 88 6.40 6.92 -9.20
C GLU A 88 7.66 6.04 -9.11
N THR A 89 8.13 5.76 -7.90
CA THR A 89 9.28 4.88 -7.67
C THR A 89 8.99 3.46 -8.15
N MET A 90 7.78 2.93 -7.92
CA MET A 90 7.39 1.61 -8.42
C MET A 90 7.42 1.54 -9.95
N VAL A 91 6.89 2.56 -10.63
CA VAL A 91 6.93 2.66 -12.10
C VAL A 91 8.38 2.72 -12.60
N ASP A 92 9.22 3.56 -11.98
CA ASP A 92 10.63 3.70 -12.37
C ASP A 92 11.41 2.39 -12.17
N MET A 93 11.26 1.74 -11.02
CA MET A 93 11.89 0.45 -10.74
C MET A 93 11.43 -0.64 -11.71
N ALA A 94 10.14 -0.71 -12.01
CA ALA A 94 9.62 -1.70 -12.95
C ALA A 94 10.22 -1.51 -14.33
N ARG A 95 10.18 -0.29 -14.88
CA ARG A 95 10.67 0.03 -16.24
C ARG A 95 12.18 -0.08 -16.37
N ARG A 96 12.95 0.38 -15.40
CA ARG A 96 14.41 0.48 -15.52
C ARG A 96 15.19 -0.68 -14.93
N GLN A 97 14.60 -1.43 -14.04
CA GLN A 97 15.31 -2.49 -13.33
C GLN A 97 14.68 -3.86 -13.52
N ILE A 98 13.37 -4.00 -13.25
CA ILE A 98 12.72 -5.32 -13.21
C ILE A 98 12.52 -5.86 -14.63
N LEU A 99 11.81 -5.14 -15.49
CA LEU A 99 11.53 -5.56 -16.86
C LEU A 99 12.83 -5.85 -17.65
N PRO A 100 13.85 -4.96 -17.67
CA PRO A 100 15.10 -5.25 -18.38
C PRO A 100 15.88 -6.45 -17.81
N ALA A 101 15.82 -6.69 -16.50
CA ALA A 101 16.48 -7.82 -15.88
C ALA A 101 15.82 -9.16 -16.26
N VAL A 102 14.49 -9.20 -16.26
CA VAL A 102 13.73 -10.40 -16.68
C VAL A 102 13.94 -10.68 -18.17
N GLU A 103 13.87 -9.64 -19.00
CA GLU A 103 14.08 -9.76 -20.45
C GLU A 103 15.49 -10.28 -20.78
N LYS A 104 16.51 -9.74 -20.14
CA LYS A 104 17.90 -10.22 -20.30
C LYS A 104 18.06 -11.68 -19.88
N PHE A 105 17.41 -12.10 -18.80
CA PHE A 105 17.46 -13.49 -18.35
C PHE A 105 16.70 -14.42 -19.30
N SER A 106 15.53 -14.04 -19.75
CA SER A 106 14.70 -14.77 -20.71
C SER A 106 15.44 -14.97 -22.05
N SER A 107 16.04 -13.90 -22.57
CA SER A 107 16.84 -13.94 -23.80
C SER A 107 18.04 -14.89 -23.65
N LYS A 108 18.74 -14.90 -22.51
CA LYS A 108 19.83 -15.82 -22.25
C LYS A 108 19.35 -17.27 -22.23
N LEU A 109 18.24 -17.57 -21.58
CA LEU A 109 17.64 -18.92 -21.58
C LEU A 109 17.29 -19.38 -22.99
N ALA A 110 16.71 -18.51 -23.82
CA ALA A 110 16.37 -18.83 -25.20
C ALA A 110 17.61 -19.15 -26.04
N GLN A 111 18.70 -18.40 -25.87
CA GLN A 111 19.98 -18.68 -26.52
C GLN A 111 20.58 -20.00 -26.05
N ASP A 112 20.57 -20.28 -24.73
CA ASP A 112 21.10 -21.53 -24.16
C ASP A 112 20.33 -22.76 -24.71
N ILE A 113 19.01 -22.67 -24.89
CA ILE A 113 18.20 -23.73 -25.50
C ILE A 113 18.62 -23.95 -26.98
N ALA A 114 18.79 -22.88 -27.75
CA ALA A 114 19.17 -22.97 -29.13
C ALA A 114 20.55 -23.64 -29.30
N VAL A 115 21.52 -23.26 -28.46
CA VAL A 115 22.85 -23.87 -28.43
C VAL A 115 22.79 -25.34 -27.99
N LYS A 116 22.06 -25.69 -26.95
CA LYS A 116 21.92 -27.11 -26.52
C LYS A 116 21.32 -27.97 -27.63
N LYS A 117 20.26 -27.50 -28.31
CA LYS A 117 19.64 -28.23 -29.41
C LYS A 117 20.52 -28.36 -30.64
N SER A 118 21.41 -27.40 -30.92
CA SER A 118 22.36 -27.48 -32.01
C SER A 118 23.45 -28.55 -31.81
N ILE A 119 23.87 -28.74 -30.58
CA ILE A 119 24.91 -29.72 -30.21
C ILE A 119 24.30 -31.11 -30.02
N ALA A 120 23.17 -31.22 -29.36
CA ALA A 120 22.46 -32.44 -29.04
C ALA A 120 20.97 -32.33 -29.34
N PRO A 121 20.52 -32.63 -30.59
CA PRO A 121 19.12 -32.48 -31.03
C PRO A 121 18.11 -33.28 -30.20
N VAL A 122 18.59 -34.30 -29.44
CA VAL A 122 17.75 -35.14 -28.56
C VAL A 122 17.34 -34.40 -27.25
N VAL A 123 17.99 -33.29 -26.93
CA VAL A 123 17.67 -32.51 -25.72
C VAL A 123 16.29 -31.89 -25.86
N SER A 124 15.39 -32.23 -24.97
CA SER A 124 13.98 -31.75 -25.03
C SER A 124 13.86 -30.25 -24.83
N GLY A 125 14.62 -29.67 -23.88
CA GLY A 125 14.54 -28.23 -23.52
C GLY A 125 13.17 -27.79 -23.01
N ILE A 126 12.32 -28.72 -22.57
CA ILE A 126 10.93 -28.45 -22.14
C ILE A 126 10.92 -27.49 -20.94
N TYR A 127 11.81 -27.73 -19.96
CA TYR A 127 11.88 -26.90 -18.78
C TYR A 127 12.18 -25.43 -19.11
N GLU A 128 13.23 -25.23 -19.89
CA GLU A 128 13.66 -23.88 -20.27
C GLU A 128 12.62 -23.18 -21.15
N THR A 129 12.03 -23.90 -22.11
CA THR A 129 10.94 -23.34 -22.96
C THR A 129 9.75 -22.92 -22.12
N THR A 130 9.30 -23.78 -21.20
CA THR A 130 8.20 -23.45 -20.28
C THR A 130 8.53 -22.23 -19.43
N LEU A 131 9.78 -22.12 -18.96
CA LEU A 131 10.20 -20.98 -18.15
C LEU A 131 10.24 -19.68 -18.97
N VAL A 132 10.74 -19.72 -20.21
CA VAL A 132 10.74 -18.56 -21.11
C VAL A 132 9.32 -18.09 -21.39
N THR A 133 8.39 -19.00 -21.72
CA THR A 133 6.98 -18.66 -21.96
C THR A 133 6.39 -17.97 -20.72
N ARG A 134 6.56 -18.58 -19.53
CA ARG A 134 6.05 -18.00 -18.28
C ARG A 134 6.66 -16.63 -17.96
N LEU A 135 7.94 -16.41 -18.27
CA LEU A 135 8.58 -15.11 -18.08
C LEU A 135 8.03 -14.07 -19.05
N SER A 136 7.75 -14.45 -20.31
CA SER A 136 7.09 -13.56 -21.28
C SER A 136 5.71 -13.12 -20.78
N ASP A 137 4.87 -14.05 -20.35
CA ASP A 137 3.54 -13.74 -19.82
C ASP A 137 3.63 -12.76 -18.62
N LEU A 138 4.57 -13.01 -17.70
CA LEU A 138 4.78 -12.12 -16.54
C LEU A 138 5.30 -10.74 -16.94
N VAL A 139 6.12 -10.63 -17.98
CA VAL A 139 6.58 -9.33 -18.49
C VAL A 139 5.42 -8.54 -19.06
N GLU A 140 4.53 -9.17 -19.85
CA GLU A 140 3.33 -8.53 -20.37
C GLU A 140 2.38 -8.05 -19.27
N ASP A 141 2.15 -8.89 -18.25
CA ASP A 141 1.33 -8.53 -17.09
C ASP A 141 1.91 -7.33 -16.31
N ILE A 142 3.23 -7.33 -16.09
CA ILE A 142 3.91 -6.23 -15.39
C ILE A 142 3.86 -4.96 -16.23
N ASP A 143 4.13 -5.03 -17.53
CA ASP A 143 4.13 -3.87 -18.41
C ASP A 143 2.74 -3.22 -18.48
N ALA A 144 1.70 -4.02 -18.64
CA ALA A 144 0.31 -3.54 -18.61
C ALA A 144 -0.04 -2.85 -17.29
N ALA A 145 0.38 -3.43 -16.16
CA ALA A 145 0.13 -2.84 -14.83
C ALA A 145 0.93 -1.56 -14.60
N VAL A 146 2.13 -1.45 -15.15
CA VAL A 146 2.96 -0.23 -15.13
C VAL A 146 2.30 0.90 -15.92
N GLU A 147 1.83 0.61 -17.14
CA GLU A 147 1.14 1.61 -17.96
C GLU A 147 -0.16 2.08 -17.28
N ASP A 148 -0.91 1.17 -16.67
CA ASP A 148 -2.14 1.48 -15.96
C ASP A 148 -1.88 2.36 -14.72
N LEU A 149 -0.83 2.09 -13.96
CA LEU A 149 -0.42 2.93 -12.82
C LEU A 149 0.10 4.30 -13.30
N ALA A 150 0.89 4.35 -14.36
CA ALA A 150 1.41 5.60 -14.92
C ALA A 150 0.29 6.51 -15.44
N ALA A 151 -0.73 5.95 -16.09
CA ALA A 151 -1.92 6.69 -16.53
C ALA A 151 -2.70 7.26 -15.33
N ALA A 152 -2.82 6.51 -14.25
CA ALA A 152 -3.45 6.97 -13.02
C ALA A 152 -2.65 8.11 -12.36
N LEU A 153 -1.32 8.03 -12.32
CA LEU A 153 -0.45 9.11 -11.84
C LEU A 153 -0.60 10.39 -12.68
N ALA A 154 -0.67 10.26 -14.00
CA ALA A 154 -0.90 11.41 -14.88
C ALA A 154 -2.26 12.09 -14.63
N THR A 155 -3.26 11.35 -14.18
CA THR A 155 -4.57 11.90 -13.76
C THR A 155 -4.48 12.53 -12.38
N PHE A 156 -3.81 11.89 -11.44
CA PHE A 156 -3.57 12.38 -10.08
C PHE A 156 -2.90 13.76 -10.08
N HIS A 157 -1.90 13.97 -10.94
CA HIS A 157 -1.16 15.25 -11.03
C HIS A 157 -2.01 16.43 -11.52
N LYS A 158 -3.22 16.19 -12.01
CA LYS A 158 -4.16 17.25 -12.45
C LYS A 158 -5.13 17.68 -11.35
N ILE A 159 -5.11 17.01 -10.19
CA ILE A 159 -6.02 17.28 -9.07
C ILE A 159 -5.34 18.23 -8.08
N ASP A 160 -5.83 19.45 -7.99
CA ASP A 160 -5.32 20.45 -7.06
C ASP A 160 -5.89 20.28 -5.65
N ASP A 161 -7.16 19.87 -5.52
CA ASP A 161 -7.80 19.68 -4.22
C ASP A 161 -7.16 18.55 -3.42
N VAL A 162 -6.77 18.87 -2.19
CA VAL A 162 -6.04 17.94 -1.30
C VAL A 162 -6.90 16.75 -0.89
N THR A 163 -8.19 16.99 -0.64
CA THR A 163 -9.10 15.91 -0.20
C THR A 163 -9.43 14.98 -1.36
N GLU A 164 -9.72 15.54 -2.53
CA GLU A 164 -10.00 14.77 -3.74
C GLU A 164 -8.79 13.93 -4.14
N SER A 165 -7.58 14.53 -4.14
CA SER A 165 -6.35 13.81 -4.47
C SER A 165 -6.02 12.70 -3.45
N ALA A 166 -6.26 12.93 -2.15
CA ALA A 166 -6.08 11.91 -1.12
C ALA A 166 -7.07 10.73 -1.28
N ASN A 167 -8.32 11.01 -1.66
CA ASN A 167 -9.29 9.98 -1.98
C ASN A 167 -8.88 9.19 -3.24
N MET A 168 -8.40 9.85 -4.29
CA MET A 168 -7.89 9.20 -5.49
C MET A 168 -6.69 8.28 -5.17
N VAL A 169 -5.82 8.68 -4.26
CA VAL A 169 -4.73 7.82 -3.77
C VAL A 169 -5.29 6.54 -3.17
N ARG A 170 -6.27 6.64 -2.27
CA ARG A 170 -6.89 5.48 -1.62
C ARG A 170 -7.62 4.58 -2.62
N ASP A 171 -8.42 5.17 -3.52
CA ASP A 171 -9.38 4.42 -4.33
C ASP A 171 -8.79 3.93 -5.66
N VAL A 172 -7.72 4.58 -6.15
CA VAL A 172 -7.14 4.29 -7.47
C VAL A 172 -5.67 3.92 -7.37
N LEU A 173 -4.81 4.78 -6.80
CA LEU A 173 -3.36 4.52 -6.83
C LEU A 173 -2.98 3.29 -6.02
N LEU A 174 -3.43 3.17 -4.77
CA LEU A 174 -3.10 2.01 -3.93
C LEU A 174 -3.56 0.66 -4.52
N PRO A 175 -4.79 0.52 -5.07
CA PRO A 175 -5.18 -0.71 -5.78
C PRO A 175 -4.30 -1.02 -7.00
N LYS A 176 -3.92 -0.01 -7.80
CA LYS A 176 -3.05 -0.21 -8.97
C LYS A 176 -1.61 -0.56 -8.57
N MET A 177 -1.09 0.04 -7.50
CA MET A 177 0.20 -0.36 -6.92
C MET A 177 0.17 -1.82 -6.43
N ALA A 178 -0.94 -2.25 -5.85
CA ALA A 178 -1.14 -3.64 -5.45
C ALA A 178 -1.22 -4.58 -6.66
N ALA A 179 -1.91 -4.19 -7.73
CA ALA A 179 -1.97 -4.94 -8.98
C ALA A 179 -0.59 -5.10 -9.64
N LEU A 180 0.23 -4.03 -9.69
CA LEU A 180 1.60 -4.11 -10.19
C LEU A 180 2.48 -5.06 -9.35
N ARG A 181 2.18 -5.21 -8.06
CA ARG A 181 2.91 -6.14 -7.18
C ARG A 181 2.46 -7.59 -7.32
N ALA A 182 1.24 -7.83 -7.77
CA ALA A 182 0.64 -9.17 -7.83
C ALA A 182 1.42 -10.20 -8.68
N PRO A 183 1.99 -9.85 -9.86
CA PRO A 183 2.81 -10.78 -10.65
C PRO A 183 4.14 -11.15 -9.96
N CYS A 184 4.56 -10.44 -8.91
CA CYS A 184 5.79 -10.76 -8.18
C CYS A 184 5.62 -12.02 -7.32
N PRO A 185 6.65 -12.91 -7.21
CA PRO A 185 6.56 -14.13 -6.45
C PRO A 185 6.19 -13.93 -4.97
N PRO A 186 5.43 -14.85 -4.35
CA PRO A 186 4.92 -14.71 -2.97
C PRO A 186 5.98 -14.51 -1.89
N TRP A 187 7.23 -14.95 -2.10
CA TRP A 187 8.33 -14.79 -1.14
C TRP A 187 8.72 -13.32 -0.91
N ARG A 188 8.34 -12.39 -1.82
CA ARG A 188 8.51 -10.94 -1.63
C ARG A 188 7.33 -10.28 -0.92
N SER A 189 6.21 -10.96 -0.77
CA SER A 189 5.02 -10.44 -0.08
C SER A 189 5.06 -10.63 1.45
N SER A 190 6.08 -11.30 1.99
CA SER A 190 6.23 -11.43 3.44
C SER A 190 6.72 -10.13 4.07
N PRO A 191 5.99 -9.54 5.04
CA PRO A 191 6.40 -8.33 5.75
C PRO A 191 7.76 -8.43 6.46
N LEU A 192 8.25 -9.67 6.65
CA LEU A 192 9.51 -9.97 7.32
C LEU A 192 10.74 -9.88 6.39
N SER A 193 10.57 -9.86 5.06
CA SER A 193 11.69 -9.85 4.11
C SER A 193 12.37 -8.48 3.99
N TRP A 194 11.67 -7.39 4.26
CA TRP A 194 12.22 -6.03 4.18
C TRP A 194 13.14 -5.65 5.35
N ARG A 195 13.04 -6.35 6.49
CA ARG A 195 13.87 -6.06 7.67
C ARG A 195 15.30 -6.62 7.61
N ARG A 196 15.65 -7.41 6.57
CA ARG A 196 16.98 -8.03 6.45
C ARG A 196 17.91 -7.39 5.41
N ILE A 197 17.53 -6.29 4.77
CA ILE A 197 18.36 -5.64 3.73
C ILE A 197 18.68 -4.18 4.12
N SER A 198 18.69 -3.88 5.40
CA SER A 198 19.36 -2.67 5.88
C SER A 198 20.61 -3.07 6.64
N PRO A 199 21.80 -2.56 6.24
CA PRO A 199 23.05 -2.80 6.95
C PRO A 199 23.05 -2.20 8.34
#